data_20b43ee523bf74af12e23c40111c67f8
#
_entry.id   20b43ee523bf74af12e23c40111c67f8
#
_cell.length_a   1.000
_cell.length_b   1.000
_cell.length_c   1.000
_cell.angle_alpha   90.00
_cell.angle_beta   90.00
_cell.angle_gamma   90.00
#
_symmetry.space_group_name_H-M   'P 1'
#
loop_
_entity.id
_entity.type
_entity.pdbx_description
1 polymer ?
#
loop_
_entity_poly.entity_id
_entity_poly.type
_entity_poly.pdbx_seq_one_letter_code
_entity_poly.pdbx_strand_id
1 'polypeptide(L)'
;MDQIQAMRIFARVVEAGTFTRAADSLQMPKASVTKNVQALEERLRVKLLNRTTRRVTVTADGAAYYDRAVRLLTDFDDLEASVSQARTTPRGRLRVDVGTTVARLLIIPHLSEFQSRYPEIQIDLGVSDRTVDLISDNVDCVIRGGELADQSLVARRIGNLEFITVAAPEYLQRHGVPQHPRDLESGHRNVIYFSPVSARRYPLEFHKGGEVIEIASPAHLGVNEGNAYISAILAGQGIGQLSRFQIHKYLESGQLQRVLEDWKHPLLPIYVVYPPNSHLSAKVRAFVDWVVELFSRNPLLQGESRLA
;
A
#
# COMPACT_ATOMS: atom_id res chain seq x y z
N MET A 1 12.70 -29.08 -23.82
CA MET A 1 11.59 -28.68 -22.92
C MET A 1 11.47 -27.15 -22.99
N ASP A 2 10.34 -26.65 -23.34
CA ASP A 2 10.03 -25.22 -23.24
C ASP A 2 9.95 -24.84 -21.76
N GLN A 3 10.84 -23.95 -21.30
CA GLN A 3 10.95 -23.57 -19.90
C GLN A 3 9.74 -22.76 -19.43
N ILE A 4 9.25 -21.86 -20.28
CA ILE A 4 8.12 -21.00 -19.97
C ILE A 4 6.88 -21.86 -19.81
N GLN A 5 6.67 -22.81 -20.73
CA GLN A 5 5.59 -23.77 -20.62
C GLN A 5 5.68 -24.64 -19.36
N ALA A 6 6.88 -25.10 -19.00
CA ALA A 6 7.08 -25.90 -17.78
C ALA A 6 6.80 -25.09 -16.50
N MET A 7 7.21 -23.80 -16.45
CA MET A 7 6.86 -22.90 -15.36
C MET A 7 5.35 -22.67 -15.26
N ARG A 8 4.65 -22.42 -16.39
CA ARG A 8 3.19 -22.26 -16.42
C ARG A 8 2.48 -23.51 -15.90
N ILE A 9 2.91 -24.69 -16.35
CA ILE A 9 2.33 -25.96 -15.91
C ILE A 9 2.56 -26.18 -14.42
N PHE A 10 3.79 -25.93 -13.92
CA PHE A 10 4.10 -26.04 -12.50
C PHE A 10 3.25 -25.08 -11.65
N ALA A 11 3.19 -23.79 -12.02
CA ALA A 11 2.39 -22.80 -11.33
C ALA A 11 0.91 -23.24 -11.27
N ARG A 12 0.38 -23.74 -12.38
CA ARG A 12 -1.00 -24.22 -12.42
C ARG A 12 -1.26 -25.46 -11.56
N VAL A 13 -0.27 -26.36 -11.42
CA VAL A 13 -0.38 -27.52 -10.50
C VAL A 13 -0.42 -27.08 -9.05
N VAL A 14 0.37 -26.09 -8.68
CA VAL A 14 0.37 -25.49 -7.32
C VAL A 14 -1.00 -24.86 -7.01
N GLU A 15 -1.53 -24.05 -7.91
CA GLU A 15 -2.84 -23.37 -7.75
C GLU A 15 -4.02 -24.36 -7.71
N ALA A 16 -4.00 -25.34 -8.58
CA ALA A 16 -5.09 -26.34 -8.67
C ALA A 16 -5.05 -27.37 -7.52
N GLY A 17 -3.91 -27.51 -6.84
CA GLY A 17 -3.68 -28.46 -5.74
C GLY A 17 -3.65 -29.93 -6.18
N THR A 18 -3.91 -30.23 -7.45
CA THR A 18 -3.84 -31.61 -8.02
C THR A 18 -3.43 -31.58 -9.49
N PHE A 19 -2.68 -32.60 -9.92
CA PHE A 19 -2.32 -32.76 -11.34
C PHE A 19 -3.52 -32.92 -12.26
N THR A 20 -4.59 -33.52 -11.80
CA THR A 20 -5.82 -33.74 -12.62
C THR A 20 -6.51 -32.41 -12.89
N ARG A 21 -6.77 -31.59 -11.85
CA ARG A 21 -7.39 -30.27 -12.03
C ARG A 21 -6.53 -29.33 -12.87
N ALA A 22 -5.20 -29.39 -12.70
CA ALA A 22 -4.28 -28.62 -13.53
C ALA A 22 -4.37 -29.05 -15.01
N ALA A 23 -4.38 -30.36 -15.26
CA ALA A 23 -4.52 -30.93 -16.62
C ALA A 23 -5.82 -30.49 -17.29
N ASP A 24 -6.94 -30.56 -16.58
CA ASP A 24 -8.25 -30.14 -17.07
C ASP A 24 -8.24 -28.64 -17.41
N SER A 25 -7.69 -27.80 -16.51
CA SER A 25 -7.64 -26.36 -16.74
C SER A 25 -6.68 -25.92 -17.85
N LEU A 26 -5.64 -26.70 -18.12
CA LEU A 26 -4.69 -26.46 -19.20
C LEU A 26 -5.10 -27.13 -20.51
N GLN A 27 -6.20 -27.90 -20.52
CA GLN A 27 -6.63 -28.72 -21.63
C GLN A 27 -5.53 -29.66 -22.18
N MET A 28 -4.75 -30.24 -21.25
CA MET A 28 -3.59 -31.09 -21.55
C MET A 28 -3.78 -32.50 -20.94
N PRO A 29 -3.21 -33.52 -21.54
CA PRO A 29 -3.18 -34.85 -20.94
C PRO A 29 -2.42 -34.80 -19.58
N LYS A 30 -2.96 -35.43 -18.53
CA LYS A 30 -2.34 -35.51 -17.21
C LYS A 30 -0.90 -36.03 -17.25
N ALA A 31 -0.63 -37.00 -18.15
CA ALA A 31 0.73 -37.54 -18.34
C ALA A 31 1.71 -36.45 -18.83
N SER A 32 1.28 -35.56 -19.69
CA SER A 32 2.08 -34.44 -20.20
C SER A 32 2.36 -33.41 -19.08
N VAL A 33 1.35 -33.07 -18.27
CA VAL A 33 1.52 -32.19 -17.10
C VAL A 33 2.54 -32.78 -16.12
N THR A 34 2.40 -34.07 -15.81
CA THR A 34 3.33 -34.80 -14.93
C THR A 34 4.76 -34.82 -15.48
N LYS A 35 4.92 -35.11 -16.77
CA LYS A 35 6.23 -35.15 -17.44
C LYS A 35 6.93 -33.78 -17.43
N ASN A 36 6.20 -32.71 -17.67
CA ASN A 36 6.76 -31.35 -17.66
C ASN A 36 7.27 -30.95 -16.25
N VAL A 37 6.47 -31.23 -15.20
CA VAL A 37 6.90 -30.94 -13.83
C VAL A 37 8.11 -31.79 -13.42
N GLN A 38 8.14 -33.09 -13.81
CA GLN A 38 9.29 -33.96 -13.55
C GLN A 38 10.56 -33.44 -14.23
N ALA A 39 10.47 -33.09 -15.50
CA ALA A 39 11.60 -32.56 -16.27
C ALA A 39 12.09 -31.21 -15.70
N LEU A 40 11.18 -30.39 -15.12
CA LEU A 40 11.55 -29.16 -14.42
C LEU A 40 12.33 -29.47 -13.13
N GLU A 41 11.84 -30.41 -12.29
CA GLU A 41 12.50 -30.86 -11.06
C GLU A 41 13.89 -31.50 -11.35
N GLU A 42 13.99 -32.33 -12.39
CA GLU A 42 15.25 -32.96 -12.81
C GLU A 42 16.28 -31.92 -13.25
N ARG A 43 15.86 -30.92 -14.01
CA ARG A 43 16.73 -29.82 -14.45
C ARG A 43 17.24 -28.98 -13.30
N LEU A 44 16.36 -28.65 -12.36
CA LEU A 44 16.69 -27.85 -11.18
C LEU A 44 17.43 -28.68 -10.12
N ARG A 45 17.43 -30.02 -10.25
CA ARG A 45 17.95 -30.98 -9.28
C ARG A 45 17.36 -30.84 -7.89
N VAL A 46 16.10 -30.38 -7.83
CA VAL A 46 15.37 -30.12 -6.58
C VAL A 46 13.94 -30.61 -6.73
N LYS A 47 13.37 -31.16 -5.67
CA LYS A 47 11.96 -31.50 -5.58
C LYS A 47 11.14 -30.25 -5.25
N LEU A 48 10.27 -29.87 -6.15
CA LEU A 48 9.36 -28.73 -5.97
C LEU A 48 8.02 -29.14 -5.35
N LEU A 49 7.60 -30.40 -5.61
CA LEU A 49 6.34 -30.94 -5.13
C LEU A 49 6.53 -32.27 -4.41
N ASN A 50 5.90 -32.41 -3.25
CA ASN A 50 5.70 -33.70 -2.60
C ASN A 50 4.40 -34.33 -3.15
N ARG A 51 4.52 -35.54 -3.68
CA ARG A 51 3.42 -36.27 -4.32
C ARG A 51 2.87 -37.30 -3.34
N THR A 52 1.62 -37.13 -2.95
CA THR A 52 0.83 -38.20 -2.37
C THR A 52 -0.28 -38.58 -3.36
N THR A 53 -0.85 -39.77 -3.24
CA THR A 53 -1.91 -40.24 -4.15
C THR A 53 -3.16 -39.38 -4.12
N ARG A 54 -3.35 -38.53 -3.10
CA ARG A 54 -4.56 -37.72 -2.90
C ARG A 54 -4.34 -36.21 -2.94
N ARG A 55 -3.12 -35.70 -2.69
CA ARG A 55 -2.82 -34.26 -2.67
C ARG A 55 -1.40 -33.99 -3.15
N VAL A 56 -1.22 -32.80 -3.75
CA VAL A 56 0.07 -32.20 -4.04
C VAL A 56 0.35 -31.18 -2.95
N THR A 57 1.49 -31.32 -2.28
CA THR A 57 1.99 -30.28 -1.36
C THR A 57 3.28 -29.70 -1.91
N VAL A 58 3.42 -28.40 -1.75
CA VAL A 58 4.59 -27.66 -2.25
C VAL A 58 5.73 -27.80 -1.25
N THR A 59 6.96 -28.05 -1.70
CA THR A 59 8.16 -27.99 -0.84
C THR A 59 8.56 -26.55 -0.53
N ALA A 60 9.48 -26.31 0.39
CA ALA A 60 10.02 -24.95 0.63
C ALA A 60 10.66 -24.37 -0.65
N ASP A 61 11.45 -25.17 -1.37
CA ASP A 61 12.06 -24.78 -2.64
C ASP A 61 10.99 -24.57 -3.72
N GLY A 62 9.93 -25.40 -3.71
CA GLY A 62 8.79 -25.26 -4.61
C GLY A 62 8.03 -23.96 -4.39
N ALA A 63 7.83 -23.52 -3.14
CA ALA A 63 7.18 -22.25 -2.82
C ALA A 63 8.04 -21.07 -3.30
N ALA A 64 9.34 -21.08 -2.98
CA ALA A 64 10.27 -20.05 -3.44
C ALA A 64 10.36 -19.97 -4.97
N TYR A 65 10.34 -21.13 -5.64
CA TYR A 65 10.34 -21.20 -7.09
C TYR A 65 9.01 -20.72 -7.68
N TYR A 66 7.87 -21.09 -7.09
CA TYR A 66 6.53 -20.65 -7.51
C TYR A 66 6.43 -19.13 -7.52
N ASP A 67 6.80 -18.48 -6.41
CA ASP A 67 6.74 -17.03 -6.29
C ASP A 67 7.55 -16.30 -7.38
N ARG A 68 8.73 -16.83 -7.72
CA ARG A 68 9.57 -16.26 -8.77
C ARG A 68 9.09 -16.62 -10.18
N ALA A 69 8.62 -17.83 -10.39
CA ALA A 69 8.11 -18.29 -11.68
C ALA A 69 6.87 -17.51 -12.12
N VAL A 70 5.94 -17.24 -11.19
CA VAL A 70 4.74 -16.43 -11.47
C VAL A 70 5.12 -15.01 -11.90
N ARG A 71 6.16 -14.41 -11.28
CA ARG A 71 6.68 -13.09 -11.70
C ARG A 71 7.18 -13.11 -13.13
N LEU A 72 8.10 -14.04 -13.42
CA LEU A 72 8.68 -14.15 -14.76
C LEU A 72 7.63 -14.41 -15.85
N LEU A 73 6.61 -15.21 -15.53
CA LEU A 73 5.50 -15.48 -16.45
C LEU A 73 4.66 -14.20 -16.69
N THR A 74 4.42 -13.42 -15.66
CA THR A 74 3.73 -12.14 -15.78
C THR A 74 4.53 -11.16 -16.62
N ASP A 75 5.83 -11.02 -16.35
CA ASP A 75 6.73 -10.15 -17.12
C ASP A 75 6.82 -10.59 -18.59
N PHE A 76 6.81 -11.91 -18.84
CA PHE A 76 6.81 -12.45 -20.20
C PHE A 76 5.50 -12.13 -20.94
N ASP A 77 4.35 -12.28 -20.27
CA ASP A 77 3.03 -11.95 -20.84
C ASP A 77 2.92 -10.44 -21.11
N ASP A 78 3.45 -9.60 -20.20
CA ASP A 78 3.51 -8.15 -20.36
C ASP A 78 4.43 -7.75 -21.53
N LEU A 79 5.56 -8.45 -21.73
CA LEU A 79 6.46 -8.26 -22.85
C LEU A 79 5.75 -8.56 -24.19
N GLU A 80 5.12 -9.73 -24.32
CA GLU A 80 4.38 -10.10 -25.53
C GLU A 80 3.23 -9.10 -25.81
N ALA A 81 2.52 -8.67 -24.76
CA ALA A 81 1.47 -7.67 -24.88
C ALA A 81 2.00 -6.30 -25.34
N SER A 82 3.22 -5.92 -24.92
CA SER A 82 3.83 -4.62 -25.29
C SER A 82 4.20 -4.51 -26.77
N VAL A 83 4.56 -5.64 -27.38
CA VAL A 83 4.99 -5.73 -28.78
C VAL A 83 3.82 -5.98 -29.74
N SER A 84 2.78 -6.67 -29.28
CA SER A 84 1.55 -6.82 -30.04
C SER A 84 0.82 -5.49 -30.06
N GLN A 85 0.66 -4.86 -31.22
CA GLN A 85 -0.14 -3.62 -31.40
C GLN A 85 -1.65 -3.80 -31.12
N ALA A 86 -2.07 -4.97 -30.67
CA ALA A 86 -3.38 -5.16 -30.14
C ALA A 86 -3.51 -4.33 -28.87
N ARG A 87 -4.43 -3.37 -28.83
CA ARG A 87 -4.93 -2.69 -27.62
C ARG A 87 -5.36 -3.78 -26.64
N THR A 88 -4.41 -4.30 -25.89
CA THR A 88 -4.69 -5.35 -24.92
C THR A 88 -5.49 -4.73 -23.80
N THR A 89 -6.71 -5.21 -23.64
CA THR A 89 -7.52 -4.93 -22.45
C THR A 89 -6.65 -5.21 -21.23
N PRO A 90 -6.51 -4.26 -20.30
CA PRO A 90 -5.71 -4.45 -19.10
C PRO A 90 -6.20 -5.69 -18.34
N ARG A 91 -5.31 -6.67 -18.09
CA ARG A 91 -5.67 -7.96 -17.49
C ARG A 91 -4.55 -8.53 -16.65
N GLY A 92 -4.87 -9.51 -15.81
CA GLY A 92 -3.92 -10.23 -14.98
C GLY A 92 -3.92 -9.76 -13.53
N ARG A 93 -2.95 -10.24 -12.76
CA ARG A 93 -2.83 -9.95 -11.33
C ARG A 93 -2.05 -8.66 -11.11
N LEU A 94 -2.62 -7.74 -10.36
CA LEU A 94 -2.02 -6.46 -9.98
C LEU A 94 -1.81 -6.45 -8.47
N ARG A 95 -0.57 -6.29 -8.05
CA ARG A 95 -0.19 -6.19 -6.63
C ARG A 95 0.08 -4.74 -6.27
N VAL A 96 -0.72 -4.22 -5.34
CA VAL A 96 -0.63 -2.84 -4.88
C VAL A 96 -0.43 -2.84 -3.37
N ASP A 97 0.45 -1.99 -2.85
CA ASP A 97 0.57 -1.77 -1.43
C ASP A 97 0.20 -0.33 -1.07
N VAL A 98 -0.60 -0.15 -0.01
CA VAL A 98 -1.21 1.12 0.37
C VAL A 98 -1.17 1.30 1.88
N GLY A 99 -0.92 2.53 2.34
CA GLY A 99 -1.03 2.88 3.77
C GLY A 99 -2.44 2.59 4.32
N THR A 100 -2.50 2.10 5.56
CA THR A 100 -3.72 1.54 6.18
C THR A 100 -4.92 2.47 6.10
N THR A 101 -4.74 3.75 6.38
CA THR A 101 -5.83 4.72 6.39
C THR A 101 -6.32 5.07 4.98
N VAL A 102 -5.40 5.22 4.02
CA VAL A 102 -5.75 5.50 2.61
C VAL A 102 -6.48 4.30 1.99
N ALA A 103 -6.02 3.08 2.28
CA ALA A 103 -6.70 1.86 1.85
C ALA A 103 -8.15 1.83 2.36
N ARG A 104 -8.35 2.03 3.67
CA ARG A 104 -9.65 1.95 4.33
C ARG A 104 -10.62 3.05 3.89
N LEU A 105 -10.15 4.29 3.77
CA LEU A 105 -11.03 5.43 3.56
C LEU A 105 -11.23 5.82 2.10
N LEU A 106 -10.31 5.42 1.21
CA LEU A 106 -10.36 5.86 -0.17
C LEU A 106 -10.32 4.70 -1.18
N ILE A 107 -9.33 3.81 -1.11
CA ILE A 107 -9.16 2.80 -2.16
C ILE A 107 -10.27 1.74 -2.09
N ILE A 108 -10.44 1.08 -0.94
CA ILE A 108 -11.39 -0.03 -0.79
C ILE A 108 -12.85 0.40 -1.08
N PRO A 109 -13.34 1.57 -0.58
CA PRO A 109 -14.71 2.00 -0.87
C PRO A 109 -15.01 2.24 -2.34
N HIS A 110 -13.99 2.55 -3.17
CA HIS A 110 -14.16 2.84 -4.59
C HIS A 110 -13.65 1.72 -5.51
N LEU A 111 -13.18 0.60 -4.94
CA LEU A 111 -12.58 -0.49 -5.71
C LEU A 111 -13.56 -1.14 -6.70
N SER A 112 -14.85 -1.14 -6.40
CA SER A 112 -15.90 -1.64 -7.30
C SER A 112 -15.96 -0.84 -8.61
N GLU A 113 -15.68 0.47 -8.58
CA GLU A 113 -15.59 1.31 -9.79
C GLU A 113 -14.44 0.83 -10.69
N PHE A 114 -13.26 0.58 -10.10
CA PHE A 114 -12.12 0.06 -10.83
C PHE A 114 -12.38 -1.33 -11.43
N GLN A 115 -12.94 -2.25 -10.63
CA GLN A 115 -13.26 -3.61 -11.07
C GLN A 115 -14.31 -3.64 -12.19
N SER A 116 -15.28 -2.73 -12.15
CA SER A 116 -16.27 -2.61 -13.23
C SER A 116 -15.64 -2.10 -14.54
N ARG A 117 -14.66 -1.20 -14.46
CA ARG A 117 -13.92 -0.66 -15.61
C ARG A 117 -12.91 -1.64 -16.19
N TYR A 118 -12.32 -2.50 -15.31
CA TYR A 118 -11.26 -3.44 -15.67
C TYR A 118 -11.54 -4.84 -15.08
N PRO A 119 -12.56 -5.56 -15.56
CA PRO A 119 -13.01 -6.82 -14.96
C PRO A 119 -12.00 -7.97 -15.05
N GLU A 120 -11.02 -7.88 -15.96
CA GLU A 120 -9.98 -8.89 -16.13
C GLU A 120 -8.75 -8.65 -15.24
N ILE A 121 -8.72 -7.56 -14.42
CA ILE A 121 -7.66 -7.30 -13.44
C ILE A 121 -8.06 -7.89 -12.09
N GLN A 122 -7.20 -8.76 -11.56
CA GLN A 122 -7.29 -9.27 -10.20
C GLN A 122 -6.36 -8.43 -9.30
N ILE A 123 -6.89 -7.82 -8.24
CA ILE A 123 -6.10 -6.98 -7.33
C ILE A 123 -5.73 -7.75 -6.08
N ASP A 124 -4.43 -7.78 -5.77
CA ASP A 124 -3.90 -8.10 -4.45
C ASP A 124 -3.55 -6.80 -3.75
N LEU A 125 -4.34 -6.41 -2.77
CA LEU A 125 -4.12 -5.19 -2.02
C LEU A 125 -3.40 -5.49 -0.71
N GLY A 126 -2.10 -5.18 -0.66
CA GLY A 126 -1.33 -5.12 0.58
C GLY A 126 -1.70 -3.85 1.36
N VAL A 127 -1.95 -3.99 2.66
CA VAL A 127 -2.35 -2.86 3.50
C VAL A 127 -1.44 -2.81 4.72
N SER A 128 -0.54 -1.82 4.75
CA SER A 128 0.46 -1.69 5.81
C SER A 128 1.02 -0.28 5.84
N ASP A 129 1.42 0.21 7.03
CA ASP A 129 2.17 1.45 7.16
C ASP A 129 3.70 1.22 7.13
N ARG A 130 4.14 -0.03 6.95
CA ARG A 130 5.55 -0.33 6.70
C ARG A 130 5.93 0.03 5.27
N THR A 131 7.15 0.53 5.10
CA THR A 131 7.72 0.70 3.77
C THR A 131 7.99 -0.66 3.16
N VAL A 132 7.50 -0.90 1.96
CA VAL A 132 7.75 -2.12 1.18
C VAL A 132 8.81 -1.82 0.13
N ASP A 133 9.65 -2.81 -0.15
CA ASP A 133 10.55 -2.80 -1.30
C ASP A 133 9.78 -3.36 -2.50
N LEU A 134 9.53 -2.52 -3.50
CA LEU A 134 8.75 -2.90 -4.69
C LEU A 134 9.32 -4.13 -5.39
N ILE A 135 10.64 -4.29 -5.40
CA ILE A 135 11.31 -5.37 -6.12
C ILE A 135 11.30 -6.66 -5.29
N SER A 136 11.75 -6.60 -4.02
CA SER A 136 11.86 -7.79 -3.18
C SER A 136 10.51 -8.32 -2.73
N ASP A 137 9.53 -7.41 -2.48
CA ASP A 137 8.18 -7.78 -2.03
C ASP A 137 7.22 -8.07 -3.19
N ASN A 138 7.71 -7.91 -4.44
CA ASN A 138 6.93 -8.17 -5.66
C ASN A 138 5.63 -7.36 -5.73
N VAL A 139 5.75 -6.06 -5.55
CA VAL A 139 4.65 -5.10 -5.62
C VAL A 139 4.76 -4.32 -6.92
N ASP A 140 3.68 -4.23 -7.69
CA ASP A 140 3.65 -3.51 -8.98
C ASP A 140 3.65 -1.99 -8.77
N CYS A 141 2.95 -1.49 -7.74
CA CYS A 141 2.96 -0.09 -7.33
C CYS A 141 2.57 0.11 -5.86
N VAL A 142 2.99 1.23 -5.28
CA VAL A 142 2.64 1.61 -3.90
C VAL A 142 2.03 3.00 -3.85
N ILE A 143 1.13 3.24 -2.88
CA ILE A 143 0.61 4.57 -2.57
C ILE A 143 1.13 4.98 -1.20
N ARG A 144 1.94 6.06 -1.15
CA ARG A 144 2.61 6.51 0.07
C ARG A 144 2.65 8.02 0.18
N GLY A 145 2.52 8.51 1.42
CA GLY A 145 2.79 9.90 1.77
C GLY A 145 4.23 10.09 2.25
N GLY A 146 4.74 11.31 2.07
CA GLY A 146 6.06 11.71 2.53
C GLY A 146 7.13 11.74 1.45
N GLU A 147 8.36 12.05 1.88
CA GLU A 147 9.51 12.09 0.98
C GLU A 147 9.90 10.69 0.52
N LEU A 148 10.29 10.60 -0.73
CA LEU A 148 10.74 9.36 -1.34
C LEU A 148 12.26 9.27 -1.25
N ALA A 149 12.74 8.27 -0.54
CA ALA A 149 14.18 8.05 -0.35
C ALA A 149 14.86 7.49 -1.61
N ASP A 150 14.13 6.75 -2.45
CA ASP A 150 14.67 6.07 -3.63
C ASP A 150 14.36 6.85 -4.91
N GLN A 151 15.39 7.49 -5.46
CA GLN A 151 15.30 8.25 -6.71
C GLN A 151 15.28 7.36 -7.97
N SER A 152 15.47 6.06 -7.84
CA SER A 152 15.42 5.12 -8.96
C SER A 152 13.99 4.79 -9.38
N LEU A 153 12.98 5.12 -8.56
CA LEU A 153 11.57 4.84 -8.79
C LEU A 153 10.87 6.03 -9.46
N VAL A 154 9.82 5.72 -10.21
CA VAL A 154 8.93 6.75 -10.75
C VAL A 154 7.89 7.08 -9.69
N ALA A 155 7.81 8.36 -9.31
CA ALA A 155 6.85 8.87 -8.37
C ALA A 155 5.92 9.88 -9.04
N ARG A 156 4.63 9.60 -9.06
CA ARG A 156 3.60 10.54 -9.52
C ARG A 156 2.86 11.08 -8.32
N ARG A 157 2.95 12.39 -8.07
CA ARG A 157 2.17 13.05 -7.01
C ARG A 157 0.69 12.98 -7.35
N ILE A 158 -0.12 12.54 -6.39
CA ILE A 158 -1.57 12.34 -6.54
C ILE A 158 -2.38 13.22 -5.60
N GLY A 159 -1.75 13.86 -4.62
CA GLY A 159 -2.43 14.75 -3.68
C GLY A 159 -1.51 15.22 -2.56
N ASN A 160 -2.14 15.81 -1.55
CA ASN A 160 -1.49 16.30 -0.33
C ASN A 160 -2.30 15.92 0.89
N LEU A 161 -1.62 15.64 1.99
CA LEU A 161 -2.19 15.48 3.31
C LEU A 161 -1.98 16.77 4.10
N GLU A 162 -3.07 17.42 4.48
CA GLU A 162 -3.09 18.55 5.40
C GLU A 162 -3.19 17.99 6.83
N PHE A 163 -2.20 18.21 7.66
CA PHE A 163 -2.22 17.81 9.07
C PHE A 163 -2.78 18.95 9.93
N ILE A 164 -3.58 18.58 10.91
CA ILE A 164 -4.16 19.48 11.89
C ILE A 164 -3.98 18.90 13.29
N THR A 165 -3.80 19.77 14.28
CA THR A 165 -3.64 19.38 15.68
C THR A 165 -5.02 19.23 16.31
N VAL A 166 -5.24 18.07 16.96
CA VAL A 166 -6.54 17.72 17.52
C VAL A 166 -6.41 16.97 18.85
N ALA A 167 -7.49 17.00 19.61
CA ALA A 167 -7.71 16.20 20.80
C ALA A 167 -9.18 15.83 20.96
N ALA A 168 -9.48 14.81 21.77
CA ALA A 168 -10.85 14.52 22.20
C ALA A 168 -11.34 15.59 23.19
N PRO A 169 -12.62 16.03 23.12
CA PRO A 169 -13.17 17.01 24.04
C PRO A 169 -13.02 16.64 25.52
N GLU A 170 -13.18 15.37 25.86
CA GLU A 170 -12.97 14.87 27.23
C GLU A 170 -11.54 15.07 27.74
N TYR A 171 -10.55 14.96 26.85
CA TYR A 171 -9.17 15.22 27.20
C TYR A 171 -8.98 16.71 27.51
N LEU A 172 -9.52 17.60 26.66
CA LEU A 172 -9.43 19.06 26.84
C LEU A 172 -10.18 19.55 28.09
N GLN A 173 -11.31 18.94 28.44
CA GLN A 173 -12.02 19.23 29.70
C GLN A 173 -11.17 18.92 30.94
N ARG A 174 -10.36 17.87 30.89
CA ARG A 174 -9.51 17.45 32.02
C ARG A 174 -8.19 18.17 32.12
N HIS A 175 -7.60 18.56 30.98
CA HIS A 175 -6.24 19.09 30.90
C HIS A 175 -6.15 20.53 30.40
N GLY A 176 -7.27 21.15 30.03
CA GLY A 176 -7.30 22.48 29.41
C GLY A 176 -7.01 22.44 27.90
N VAL A 177 -7.19 23.59 27.26
CA VAL A 177 -6.91 23.80 25.83
C VAL A 177 -5.57 24.49 25.70
N PRO A 178 -4.58 23.94 24.99
CA PRO A 178 -3.29 24.57 24.78
C PRO A 178 -3.46 25.87 23.98
N GLN A 179 -2.77 26.92 24.40
CA GLN A 179 -2.80 28.23 23.74
C GLN A 179 -1.59 28.46 22.84
N HIS A 180 -0.50 27.72 23.11
CA HIS A 180 0.74 27.80 22.36
C HIS A 180 1.37 26.39 22.19
N PRO A 181 2.07 26.10 21.08
CA PRO A 181 2.72 24.78 20.90
C PRO A 181 3.63 24.35 22.05
N ARG A 182 4.33 25.31 22.70
CA ARG A 182 5.19 24.97 23.83
C ARG A 182 4.46 24.46 25.08
N ASP A 183 3.12 24.66 25.17
CA ASP A 183 2.31 24.07 26.22
C ASP A 183 2.32 22.53 26.15
N LEU A 184 2.61 22.00 24.96
CA LEU A 184 2.74 20.57 24.72
C LEU A 184 4.05 19.96 25.24
N GLU A 185 5.01 20.77 25.63
CA GLU A 185 6.29 20.31 26.20
C GLU A 185 6.12 19.79 27.62
N SER A 186 5.22 20.37 28.42
CA SER A 186 5.09 20.05 29.84
C SER A 186 3.66 19.99 30.38
N GLY A 187 2.71 20.68 29.75
CA GLY A 187 1.32 20.83 30.24
C GLY A 187 0.36 19.75 29.74
N HIS A 188 0.71 19.08 28.66
CA HIS A 188 -0.16 18.15 27.98
C HIS A 188 0.50 16.79 27.71
N ARG A 189 -0.34 15.79 27.45
CA ARG A 189 0.08 14.48 26.95
C ARG A 189 0.06 14.49 25.44
N ASN A 190 1.15 14.04 24.81
CA ASN A 190 1.28 13.94 23.38
C ASN A 190 1.17 12.47 22.94
N VAL A 191 0.37 12.23 21.93
CA VAL A 191 0.38 10.98 21.17
C VAL A 191 1.17 11.25 19.90
N ILE A 192 2.18 10.43 19.62
CA ILE A 192 3.02 10.61 18.44
C ILE A 192 3.00 9.39 17.53
N TYR A 193 3.24 9.65 16.27
CA TYR A 193 3.48 8.58 15.29
C TYR A 193 4.98 8.27 15.23
N PHE A 194 5.35 7.00 15.14
CA PHE A 194 6.72 6.58 14.87
C PHE A 194 6.80 5.62 13.69
N SER A 195 7.92 5.66 12.96
CA SER A 195 8.14 4.79 11.81
C SER A 195 8.14 3.32 12.21
N PRO A 196 7.32 2.46 11.58
CA PRO A 196 7.30 1.03 11.86
C PRO A 196 8.57 0.30 11.40
N VAL A 197 9.45 0.97 10.65
CA VAL A 197 10.70 0.41 10.14
C VAL A 197 11.90 0.85 10.96
N SER A 198 12.06 2.16 11.16
CA SER A 198 13.24 2.73 11.84
C SER A 198 13.00 3.04 13.31
N ALA A 199 11.77 2.87 13.82
CA ALA A 199 11.33 3.32 15.13
C ALA A 199 11.57 4.83 15.40
N ARG A 200 11.93 5.61 14.36
CA ARG A 200 12.08 7.07 14.47
C ARG A 200 10.73 7.68 14.82
N ARG A 201 10.71 8.47 15.87
CA ARG A 201 9.55 9.27 16.26
C ARG A 201 9.49 10.53 15.42
N TYR A 202 8.29 10.89 14.95
CA TYR A 202 8.07 12.15 14.25
C TYR A 202 7.60 13.18 15.28
N PRO A 203 8.30 14.35 15.39
CA PRO A 203 7.88 15.41 16.28
C PRO A 203 6.52 16.00 15.82
N LEU A 204 5.82 16.66 16.73
CA LEU A 204 4.73 17.53 16.36
C LEU A 204 5.32 18.84 15.84
N GLU A 205 4.98 19.22 14.62
CA GLU A 205 5.56 20.36 13.91
C GLU A 205 4.55 21.48 13.73
N PHE A 206 4.94 22.72 14.01
CA PHE A 206 4.08 23.89 14.00
C PHE A 206 4.73 25.05 13.28
N HIS A 207 4.04 25.65 12.30
CA HIS A 207 4.49 26.78 11.49
C HIS A 207 3.52 27.95 11.61
N LYS A 208 4.04 29.16 11.94
CA LYS A 208 3.25 30.39 11.99
C LYS A 208 4.15 31.61 11.72
N GLY A 209 3.84 32.39 10.68
CA GLY A 209 4.54 33.65 10.42
C GLY A 209 6.06 33.55 10.23
N GLY A 210 6.54 32.44 9.70
CA GLY A 210 7.97 32.16 9.54
C GLY A 210 8.64 31.48 10.76
N GLU A 211 7.93 31.38 11.88
CA GLU A 211 8.37 30.62 13.05
C GLU A 211 8.07 29.14 12.85
N VAL A 212 9.01 28.28 13.23
CA VAL A 212 8.88 26.82 13.22
C VAL A 212 9.18 26.29 14.61
N ILE A 213 8.25 25.52 15.18
CA ILE A 213 8.39 24.88 16.49
C ILE A 213 8.20 23.37 16.30
N GLU A 214 9.18 22.60 16.74
CA GLU A 214 9.10 21.14 16.83
C GLU A 214 8.99 20.72 18.29
N ILE A 215 7.97 19.93 18.62
CA ILE A 215 7.77 19.36 19.94
C ILE A 215 8.24 17.91 19.91
N ALA A 216 9.46 17.70 20.38
CA ALA A 216 10.09 16.39 20.53
C ALA A 216 9.96 15.80 21.94
N SER A 217 9.07 16.36 22.77
CA SER A 217 8.82 15.96 24.16
C SER A 217 8.59 14.45 24.30
N PRO A 218 8.92 13.82 25.43
CA PRO A 218 8.63 12.41 25.64
C PRO A 218 7.13 12.15 25.46
N ALA A 219 6.78 11.48 24.38
CA ALA A 219 5.39 11.12 24.12
C ALA A 219 4.90 10.14 25.20
N HIS A 220 3.72 10.39 25.73
CA HIS A 220 3.07 9.47 26.65
C HIS A 220 2.66 8.18 25.95
N LEU A 221 2.32 8.28 24.66
CA LEU A 221 1.98 7.16 23.80
C LEU A 221 2.60 7.35 22.42
N GLY A 222 3.30 6.34 21.94
CA GLY A 222 3.73 6.23 20.54
C GLY A 222 2.98 5.11 19.84
N VAL A 223 2.57 5.33 18.59
CA VAL A 223 1.92 4.35 17.72
C VAL A 223 2.57 4.38 16.34
N ASN A 224 2.51 3.27 15.63
CA ASN A 224 3.16 3.10 14.31
C ASN A 224 2.18 2.70 13.21
N GLU A 225 0.88 2.91 13.46
CA GLU A 225 -0.19 2.59 12.52
C GLU A 225 -1.25 3.70 12.57
N GLY A 226 -1.70 4.16 11.38
CA GLY A 226 -2.54 5.35 11.25
C GLY A 226 -3.89 5.25 11.95
N ASN A 227 -4.58 4.09 11.89
CA ASN A 227 -5.89 3.94 12.55
C ASN A 227 -5.74 3.81 14.08
N ALA A 228 -4.67 3.17 14.55
CA ALA A 228 -4.36 3.13 15.98
C ALA A 228 -4.06 4.54 16.53
N TYR A 229 -3.39 5.38 15.72
CA TYR A 229 -3.12 6.78 16.07
C TYR A 229 -4.43 7.58 16.26
N ILE A 230 -5.35 7.46 15.30
CA ILE A 230 -6.69 8.08 15.40
C ILE A 230 -7.42 7.57 16.65
N SER A 231 -7.44 6.25 16.86
CA SER A 231 -8.13 5.62 17.99
C SER A 231 -7.58 6.07 19.34
N ALA A 232 -6.27 6.24 19.45
CA ALA A 232 -5.63 6.73 20.68
C ALA A 232 -6.09 8.15 21.03
N ILE A 233 -6.17 9.04 20.02
CA ILE A 233 -6.61 10.43 20.25
C ILE A 233 -8.11 10.48 20.57
N LEU A 234 -8.95 9.70 19.87
CA LEU A 234 -10.37 9.57 20.17
C LEU A 234 -10.63 9.05 21.60
N ALA A 235 -9.78 8.14 22.09
CA ALA A 235 -9.83 7.63 23.45
C ALA A 235 -9.29 8.61 24.51
N GLY A 236 -8.97 9.86 24.13
CA GLY A 236 -8.50 10.89 25.06
C GLY A 236 -7.11 10.63 25.65
N GLN A 237 -6.23 9.91 24.93
CA GLN A 237 -4.87 9.63 25.40
C GLN A 237 -3.94 10.85 25.30
N GLY A 238 -4.34 11.88 24.55
CA GLY A 238 -3.57 13.12 24.42
C GLY A 238 -3.90 13.89 23.15
N ILE A 239 -2.99 14.81 22.81
CA ILE A 239 -3.02 15.67 21.61
C ILE A 239 -2.13 15.04 20.54
N GLY A 240 -2.55 15.13 19.29
CA GLY A 240 -1.75 14.68 18.16
C GLY A 240 -2.07 15.45 16.87
N GLN A 241 -1.24 15.20 15.85
CA GLN A 241 -1.42 15.77 14.51
C GLN A 241 -1.89 14.69 13.56
N LEU A 242 -3.07 14.87 12.98
CA LEU A 242 -3.73 13.92 12.08
C LEU A 242 -4.08 14.60 10.77
N SER A 243 -4.05 13.84 9.68
CA SER A 243 -4.50 14.36 8.40
C SER A 243 -6.01 14.66 8.43
N ARG A 244 -6.39 15.86 7.98
CA ARG A 244 -7.78 16.31 7.87
C ARG A 244 -8.64 15.31 7.10
N PHE A 245 -8.10 14.71 6.04
CA PHE A 245 -8.74 13.67 5.26
C PHE A 245 -9.18 12.47 6.14
N GLN A 246 -8.38 12.10 7.12
CA GLN A 246 -8.63 10.94 7.99
C GLN A 246 -9.70 11.21 9.04
N ILE A 247 -9.82 12.44 9.50
CA ILE A 247 -10.58 12.78 10.71
C ILE A 247 -11.75 13.75 10.50
N HIS A 248 -12.02 14.19 9.25
CA HIS A 248 -13.08 15.18 8.98
C HIS A 248 -14.43 14.77 9.59
N LYS A 249 -14.83 13.49 9.53
CA LYS A 249 -16.07 12.99 10.13
C LYS A 249 -16.10 13.09 11.66
N TYR A 250 -14.94 12.90 12.31
CA TYR A 250 -14.83 13.04 13.77
C TYR A 250 -14.87 14.50 14.22
N LEU A 251 -14.41 15.42 13.37
CA LEU A 251 -14.56 16.86 13.59
C LEU A 251 -16.01 17.30 13.43
N GLU A 252 -16.68 16.84 12.38
CA GLU A 252 -18.10 17.14 12.11
C GLU A 252 -19.02 16.61 13.20
N SER A 253 -18.71 15.42 13.74
CA SER A 253 -19.47 14.79 14.84
C SER A 253 -19.12 15.34 16.23
N GLY A 254 -18.11 16.21 16.34
CA GLY A 254 -17.62 16.74 17.61
C GLY A 254 -16.83 15.75 18.47
N GLN A 255 -16.48 14.57 17.93
CA GLN A 255 -15.65 13.58 18.65
C GLN A 255 -14.18 14.01 18.75
N LEU A 256 -13.74 14.89 17.85
CA LEU A 256 -12.45 15.56 17.91
C LEU A 256 -12.65 17.05 17.81
N GLN A 257 -11.80 17.78 18.51
CA GLN A 257 -11.74 19.24 18.49
C GLN A 257 -10.36 19.71 18.04
N ARG A 258 -10.33 20.73 17.16
CA ARG A 258 -9.08 21.39 16.77
C ARG A 258 -8.53 22.21 17.91
N VAL A 259 -7.20 22.23 18.02
CA VAL A 259 -6.45 23.08 18.91
C VAL A 259 -5.29 23.70 18.14
N LEU A 260 -4.77 24.83 18.60
CA LEU A 260 -3.66 25.55 17.97
C LEU A 260 -3.89 25.85 16.48
N GLU A 261 -5.09 26.28 16.11
CA GLU A 261 -5.55 26.44 14.71
C GLU A 261 -4.74 27.47 13.91
N ASP A 262 -4.11 28.42 14.60
CA ASP A 262 -3.23 29.43 13.99
C ASP A 262 -1.90 28.86 13.52
N TRP A 263 -1.54 27.67 14.02
CA TRP A 263 -0.32 26.98 13.69
C TRP A 263 -0.60 25.91 12.65
N LYS A 264 0.13 25.97 11.54
CA LYS A 264 -0.03 25.04 10.42
C LYS A 264 1.04 23.96 10.45
N HIS A 265 0.77 22.84 9.83
CA HIS A 265 1.76 21.82 9.50
C HIS A 265 2.05 21.90 8.00
N PRO A 266 3.28 21.68 7.53
CA PRO A 266 3.57 21.58 6.11
C PRO A 266 2.71 20.52 5.43
N LEU A 267 2.29 20.80 4.19
CA LEU A 267 1.55 19.80 3.41
C LEU A 267 2.46 18.62 3.10
N LEU A 268 2.01 17.43 3.45
CA LEU A 268 2.73 16.20 3.14
C LEU A 268 2.25 15.66 1.78
N PRO A 269 3.10 15.63 0.74
CA PRO A 269 2.71 15.09 -0.56
C PRO A 269 2.44 13.59 -0.48
N ILE A 270 1.47 13.12 -1.26
CA ILE A 270 1.18 11.70 -1.43
C ILE A 270 1.43 11.30 -2.88
N TYR A 271 2.04 10.15 -3.07
CA TYR A 271 2.48 9.66 -4.37
C TYR A 271 1.97 8.25 -4.65
N VAL A 272 1.75 7.96 -5.92
CA VAL A 272 1.79 6.61 -6.44
C VAL A 272 3.20 6.37 -7.03
N VAL A 273 3.84 5.29 -6.57
CA VAL A 273 5.23 4.97 -6.89
C VAL A 273 5.30 3.60 -7.54
N TYR A 274 6.07 3.47 -8.60
CA TYR A 274 6.27 2.23 -9.35
C TYR A 274 7.67 2.18 -9.99
N PRO A 275 8.17 0.99 -10.37
CA PRO A 275 9.48 0.86 -11.00
C PRO A 275 9.56 1.61 -12.35
N PRO A 276 10.74 2.17 -12.70
CA PRO A 276 10.96 2.85 -13.95
C PRO A 276 11.07 1.84 -15.10
N ASN A 277 9.94 1.40 -15.64
CA ASN A 277 9.93 0.61 -16.86
C ASN A 277 9.62 1.50 -18.05
N SER A 278 10.42 1.37 -19.14
CA SER A 278 10.16 2.05 -20.42
C SER A 278 8.76 1.72 -20.97
N HIS A 279 8.17 0.62 -20.53
CA HIS A 279 6.83 0.16 -20.89
C HIS A 279 6.08 -0.28 -19.64
N LEU A 280 5.43 0.69 -18.99
CA LEU A 280 4.55 0.41 -17.88
C LEU A 280 3.43 -0.55 -18.34
N SER A 281 3.25 -1.66 -17.66
CA SER A 281 2.23 -2.65 -18.04
C SER A 281 0.83 -2.02 -18.06
N ALA A 282 -0.03 -2.49 -18.96
CA ALA A 282 -1.37 -1.91 -19.13
C ALA A 282 -2.19 -1.93 -17.84
N LYS A 283 -2.05 -2.98 -17.00
CA LYS A 283 -2.74 -3.11 -15.71
C LYS A 283 -2.27 -2.05 -14.70
N VAL A 284 -0.96 -1.79 -14.62
CA VAL A 284 -0.39 -0.77 -13.70
C VAL A 284 -0.80 0.62 -14.16
N ARG A 285 -0.72 0.92 -15.45
CA ARG A 285 -1.17 2.19 -16.01
C ARG A 285 -2.65 2.44 -15.71
N ALA A 286 -3.52 1.46 -15.96
CA ALA A 286 -4.95 1.56 -15.67
C ALA A 286 -5.21 1.88 -14.20
N PHE A 287 -4.49 1.26 -13.27
CA PHE A 287 -4.62 1.52 -11.85
C PHE A 287 -4.09 2.91 -11.46
N VAL A 288 -2.91 3.28 -11.94
CA VAL A 288 -2.31 4.60 -11.68
C VAL A 288 -3.24 5.73 -12.15
N ASP A 289 -3.79 5.62 -13.36
CA ASP A 289 -4.69 6.63 -13.91
C ASP A 289 -6.01 6.71 -13.12
N TRP A 290 -6.57 5.56 -12.72
CA TRP A 290 -7.74 5.51 -11.86
C TRP A 290 -7.48 6.14 -10.48
N VAL A 291 -6.34 5.84 -9.86
CA VAL A 291 -5.95 6.43 -8.56
C VAL A 291 -5.80 7.94 -8.66
N VAL A 292 -5.14 8.43 -9.71
CA VAL A 292 -5.02 9.89 -9.94
C VAL A 292 -6.39 10.54 -10.07
N GLU A 293 -7.29 9.93 -10.83
CA GLU A 293 -8.67 10.41 -10.98
C GLU A 293 -9.41 10.38 -9.63
N LEU A 294 -9.32 9.29 -8.88
CA LEU A 294 -9.95 9.13 -7.57
C LEU A 294 -9.48 10.18 -6.56
N PHE A 295 -8.16 10.42 -6.49
CA PHE A 295 -7.60 11.42 -5.58
C PHE A 295 -7.98 12.85 -5.99
N SER A 296 -8.03 13.14 -7.29
CA SER A 296 -8.40 14.48 -7.79
C SER A 296 -9.85 14.88 -7.46
N ARG A 297 -10.73 13.90 -7.28
CA ARG A 297 -12.14 14.13 -6.90
C ARG A 297 -12.31 14.42 -5.41
N ASN A 298 -11.29 14.17 -4.57
CA ASN A 298 -11.40 14.38 -3.12
C ASN A 298 -10.79 15.73 -2.72
N PRO A 299 -11.61 16.73 -2.35
CA PRO A 299 -11.14 18.08 -2.01
C PRO A 299 -10.22 18.09 -0.77
N LEU A 300 -10.35 17.11 0.13
CA LEU A 300 -9.52 17.01 1.33
C LEU A 300 -8.08 16.55 1.04
N LEU A 301 -7.81 16.10 -0.19
CA LEU A 301 -6.49 15.64 -0.64
C LEU A 301 -5.83 16.61 -1.64
N GLN A 302 -6.53 17.69 -2.03
CA GLN A 302 -5.95 18.67 -2.97
C GLN A 302 -5.06 19.69 -2.26
N GLY A 303 -5.25 19.89 -0.97
CA GLY A 303 -4.57 20.91 -0.18
C GLY A 303 -4.84 22.30 -0.76
N GLU A 304 -5.32 23.27 -0.01
CA GLU A 304 -5.34 24.62 -0.49
C GLU A 304 -3.90 25.10 -0.71
N SER A 305 -3.46 25.13 -1.98
CA SER A 305 -2.29 25.93 -2.40
C SER A 305 -2.68 27.40 -2.32
N ARG A 306 -2.93 27.89 -1.12
CA ARG A 306 -3.04 29.31 -0.79
C ARG A 306 -2.05 29.62 0.33
N LEU A 307 -0.78 29.53 -0.02
CA LEU A 307 0.21 30.43 0.55
C LEU A 307 0.11 31.71 -0.28
N ALA A 308 -0.75 32.63 0.15
CA ALA A 308 -0.69 34.01 -0.20
C ALA A 308 0.06 34.75 0.91
#